data_15740bf2e2723f882029bc992f8eb70d
#
_entry.id   15740bf2e2723f882029bc992f8eb70d
#
_cell.length_a   1.000
_cell.length_b   1.000
_cell.length_c   1.000
_cell.angle_alpha   90.00
_cell.angle_beta   90.00
_cell.angle_gamma   90.00
#
_symmetry.space_group_name_H-M   'P 1'
#
loop_
_entity.id
_entity.type
_entity.pdbx_description
1 polymer ?
#
loop_
_entity_poly.entity_id
_entity_poly.type
_entity_poly.pdbx_seq_one_letter_code
_entity_poly.pdbx_strand_id
1 'polypeptide(L)'
;MTASPATALENSVESNGAPMGPSEAVAAWVAMFADGWANPVDADSFCDHFDPWLDDEVRMIQPSIRPVVGKRAFREEFARPLFDLVPDLHGTVDGWSATGHVAYIELRLEGTVGKRKFTMHTCDRVKIRDGRAVERFAYLDAAPLIKAVLASPRSWPTFIRSQLRSLRRPT
;
A
#
# COMPACT_ATOMS: atom_id res chain seq x y z
N MET A 1 55.42 15.85 43.77
CA MET A 1 54.77 14.64 43.21
C MET A 1 53.30 14.99 43.07
N THR A 2 52.92 15.34 41.86
CA THR A 2 51.64 15.94 41.48
C THR A 2 50.75 14.84 40.95
N ALA A 3 49.61 14.61 41.60
CA ALA A 3 48.56 13.74 41.12
C ALA A 3 47.63 14.54 40.17
N SER A 4 47.46 14.03 38.97
CA SER A 4 46.61 14.57 37.93
C SER A 4 45.16 14.15 38.19
N PRO A 5 44.16 15.01 38.06
CA PRO A 5 42.76 14.60 38.23
C PRO A 5 42.26 13.98 36.89
N ALA A 6 41.72 12.77 36.97
CA ALA A 6 41.04 12.12 35.91
C ALA A 6 39.71 12.84 35.62
N THR A 7 39.57 13.35 34.39
CA THR A 7 38.36 13.96 33.87
C THR A 7 37.29 12.89 33.66
N ALA A 8 36.25 12.93 34.48
CA ALA A 8 35.05 12.13 34.29
C ALA A 8 34.30 12.65 33.01
N LEU A 9 34.31 11.84 31.99
CA LEU A 9 33.39 12.04 30.84
C LEU A 9 31.98 11.63 31.29
N GLU A 10 31.17 12.60 31.69
CA GLU A 10 29.74 12.41 31.85
C GLU A 10 29.16 12.11 30.45
N ASN A 11 28.90 10.84 30.21
CA ASN A 11 28.03 10.42 29.11
C ASN A 11 26.61 10.89 29.42
N SER A 12 26.24 12.03 28.89
CA SER A 12 24.86 12.43 28.75
C SER A 12 24.17 11.45 27.78
N VAL A 13 23.61 10.41 28.32
CA VAL A 13 22.66 9.56 27.58
C VAL A 13 21.44 10.45 27.32
N GLU A 14 21.36 11.00 26.12
CA GLU A 14 20.14 11.60 25.62
C GLU A 14 19.02 10.55 25.75
N SER A 15 18.05 10.86 26.59
CA SER A 15 16.84 10.07 26.69
C SER A 15 16.16 10.04 25.33
N ASN A 16 16.40 9.00 24.54
CA ASN A 16 15.61 8.68 23.38
C ASN A 16 14.16 8.63 23.85
N GLY A 17 13.39 9.65 23.48
CA GLY A 17 11.97 9.71 23.77
C GLY A 17 11.32 8.40 23.33
N ALA A 18 10.50 7.83 24.19
CA ALA A 18 9.73 6.63 23.89
C ALA A 18 9.06 6.82 22.51
N PRO A 19 9.03 5.80 21.63
CA PRO A 19 8.40 5.92 20.34
C PRO A 19 6.96 6.39 20.54
N MET A 20 6.65 7.59 20.04
CA MET A 20 5.27 8.10 20.09
C MET A 20 4.41 7.10 19.33
N GLY A 21 3.39 6.58 19.99
CA GLY A 21 2.39 5.72 19.37
C GLY A 21 1.77 6.39 18.12
N PRO A 22 1.10 5.63 17.26
CA PRO A 22 0.45 6.18 16.08
C PRO A 22 -0.54 7.27 16.50
N SER A 23 -0.59 8.38 15.73
CA SER A 23 -1.60 9.39 15.96
C SER A 23 -3.00 8.80 15.70
N GLU A 24 -4.02 9.34 16.37
CA GLU A 24 -5.42 8.91 16.18
C GLU A 24 -5.82 8.97 14.69
N ALA A 25 -5.38 10.00 13.97
CA ALA A 25 -5.63 10.13 12.54
C ALA A 25 -5.01 9.00 11.70
N VAL A 26 -3.82 8.51 12.07
CA VAL A 26 -3.19 7.37 11.40
C VAL A 26 -3.95 6.09 11.70
N ALA A 27 -4.35 5.86 12.95
CA ALA A 27 -5.13 4.69 13.33
C ALA A 27 -6.50 4.66 12.62
N ALA A 28 -7.20 5.79 12.56
CA ALA A 28 -8.47 5.91 11.83
C ALA A 28 -8.28 5.62 10.32
N TRP A 29 -7.20 6.13 9.72
CA TRP A 29 -6.89 5.86 8.32
C TRP A 29 -6.62 4.37 8.06
N VAL A 30 -5.89 3.69 8.94
CA VAL A 30 -5.62 2.25 8.82
C VAL A 30 -6.90 1.43 8.99
N ALA A 31 -7.78 1.81 9.91
CA ALA A 31 -9.07 1.14 10.08
C ALA A 31 -9.94 1.25 8.82
N MET A 32 -10.03 2.45 8.24
CA MET A 32 -10.68 2.67 6.95
C MET A 32 -10.06 1.85 5.83
N PHE A 33 -8.72 1.79 5.77
CA PHE A 33 -7.99 1.01 4.78
C PHE A 33 -8.34 -0.49 4.90
N ALA A 34 -8.37 -1.03 6.11
CA ALA A 34 -8.75 -2.42 6.35
C ALA A 34 -10.21 -2.70 5.89
N ASP A 35 -11.14 -1.80 6.20
CA ASP A 35 -12.54 -1.92 5.78
C ASP A 35 -12.69 -1.89 4.26
N GLY A 36 -12.00 -0.97 3.58
CA GLY A 36 -12.04 -0.87 2.11
C GLY A 36 -11.50 -2.10 1.37
N TRP A 37 -10.56 -2.82 1.98
CA TRP A 37 -10.03 -4.06 1.40
C TRP A 37 -10.82 -5.30 1.78
N ALA A 38 -11.59 -5.28 2.87
CA ALA A 38 -12.23 -6.49 3.40
C ALA A 38 -13.23 -7.13 2.42
N ASN A 39 -14.08 -6.33 1.78
CA ASN A 39 -15.13 -6.86 0.89
C ASN A 39 -15.51 -5.84 -0.21
N PRO A 40 -14.58 -5.45 -1.08
CA PRO A 40 -14.91 -4.56 -2.19
C PRO A 40 -15.86 -5.27 -3.19
N VAL A 41 -16.91 -4.58 -3.61
CA VAL A 41 -17.88 -5.13 -4.56
C VAL A 41 -17.35 -5.02 -5.99
N ASP A 42 -16.77 -3.88 -6.33
CA ASP A 42 -16.17 -3.58 -7.63
C ASP A 42 -15.14 -2.44 -7.53
N ALA A 43 -14.52 -2.11 -8.65
CA ALA A 43 -13.52 -1.04 -8.71
C ALA A 43 -14.08 0.34 -8.35
N ASP A 44 -15.33 0.62 -8.71
CA ASP A 44 -15.90 1.95 -8.48
C ASP A 44 -16.27 2.14 -7.03
N SER A 45 -16.96 1.17 -6.39
CA SER A 45 -17.26 1.20 -4.96
C SER A 45 -15.98 1.20 -4.10
N PHE A 46 -14.95 0.46 -4.51
CA PHE A 46 -13.64 0.49 -3.88
C PHE A 46 -13.04 1.90 -3.93
N CYS A 47 -13.05 2.55 -5.09
CA CYS A 47 -12.52 3.91 -5.23
C CYS A 47 -13.35 4.94 -4.45
N ASP A 48 -14.69 4.82 -4.46
CA ASP A 48 -15.57 5.73 -3.73
C ASP A 48 -15.35 5.64 -2.21
N HIS A 49 -15.07 4.44 -1.69
CA HIS A 49 -14.69 4.23 -0.30
C HIS A 49 -13.39 4.96 0.07
N PHE A 50 -12.39 4.90 -0.80
CA PHE A 50 -11.09 5.52 -0.56
C PHE A 50 -11.05 7.02 -0.85
N ASP A 51 -11.92 7.56 -1.71
CA ASP A 51 -11.86 8.93 -2.22
C ASP A 51 -11.75 10.02 -1.13
N PRO A 52 -12.52 9.98 -0.01
CA PRO A 52 -12.40 10.97 1.05
C PRO A 52 -11.05 10.94 1.80
N TRP A 53 -10.36 9.81 1.76
CA TRP A 53 -9.15 9.50 2.52
C TRP A 53 -7.87 9.61 1.71
N LEU A 54 -7.98 9.96 0.44
CA LEU A 54 -6.84 10.22 -0.45
C LEU A 54 -6.69 11.73 -0.68
N ASP A 55 -5.44 12.18 -0.80
CA ASP A 55 -5.13 13.50 -1.33
C ASP A 55 -5.44 13.53 -2.84
N ASP A 56 -5.82 14.69 -3.38
CA ASP A 56 -6.16 14.83 -4.79
C ASP A 56 -4.97 14.46 -5.71
N GLU A 57 -3.74 14.73 -5.25
CA GLU A 57 -2.48 14.42 -5.93
C GLU A 57 -1.78 13.17 -5.33
N VAL A 58 -2.52 12.27 -4.70
CA VAL A 58 -1.97 11.05 -4.09
C VAL A 58 -1.09 10.28 -5.07
N ARG A 59 0.06 9.81 -4.59
CA ARG A 59 1.01 9.01 -5.38
C ARG A 59 0.98 7.55 -4.94
N MET A 60 0.62 6.66 -5.87
CA MET A 60 0.67 5.22 -5.69
C MET A 60 1.90 4.66 -6.41
N ILE A 61 2.80 4.05 -5.66
CA ILE A 61 4.05 3.50 -6.17
C ILE A 61 4.08 2.02 -5.84
N GLN A 62 4.31 1.19 -6.84
CA GLN A 62 4.50 -0.25 -6.65
C GLN A 62 5.42 -0.83 -7.73
N PRO A 63 6.10 -1.96 -7.46
CA PRO A 63 6.93 -2.61 -8.46
C PRO A 63 6.15 -2.95 -9.73
N SER A 64 6.84 -2.91 -10.87
CA SER A 64 6.33 -3.35 -12.19
C SER A 64 5.27 -2.48 -12.86
N ILE A 65 4.80 -1.40 -12.22
CA ILE A 65 3.96 -0.40 -12.87
C ILE A 65 4.51 1.00 -12.64
N ARG A 66 4.16 1.92 -13.55
CA ARG A 66 4.51 3.34 -13.37
C ARG A 66 3.76 3.91 -12.17
N PRO A 67 4.34 4.90 -11.46
CA PRO A 67 3.61 5.61 -10.42
C PRO A 67 2.30 6.18 -10.94
N VAL A 68 1.22 5.91 -10.22
CA VAL A 68 -0.11 6.44 -10.48
C VAL A 68 -0.29 7.70 -9.64
N VAL A 69 -0.70 8.82 -10.23
CA VAL A 69 -0.82 10.11 -9.55
C VAL A 69 -2.25 10.64 -9.67
N GLY A 70 -2.83 10.96 -8.52
CA GLY A 70 -4.16 11.53 -8.36
C GLY A 70 -5.29 10.50 -8.37
N LYS A 71 -6.42 10.88 -7.78
CA LYS A 71 -7.60 10.03 -7.57
C LYS A 71 -8.17 9.45 -8.87
N ARG A 72 -8.21 10.25 -9.94
CA ARG A 72 -8.69 9.77 -11.24
C ARG A 72 -7.80 8.66 -11.78
N ALA A 73 -6.48 8.82 -11.72
CA ALA A 73 -5.55 7.79 -12.18
C ALA A 73 -5.58 6.56 -11.25
N PHE A 74 -5.79 6.74 -9.94
CA PHE A 74 -6.03 5.64 -9.02
C PHE A 74 -7.22 4.78 -9.47
N ARG A 75 -8.34 5.38 -9.86
CA ARG A 75 -9.51 4.67 -10.38
C ARG A 75 -9.24 3.97 -11.72
N GLU A 76 -8.71 4.73 -12.70
CA GLU A 76 -8.60 4.27 -14.09
C GLU A 76 -7.40 3.34 -14.36
N GLU A 77 -6.29 3.55 -13.65
CA GLU A 77 -5.02 2.91 -13.97
C GLU A 77 -4.61 1.87 -12.92
N PHE A 78 -5.17 1.96 -11.71
CA PHE A 78 -4.90 1.00 -10.65
C PHE A 78 -6.13 0.11 -10.38
N ALA A 79 -7.25 0.68 -9.90
CA ALA A 79 -8.37 -0.11 -9.41
C ALA A 79 -9.08 -0.88 -10.53
N ARG A 80 -9.55 -0.21 -11.59
CA ARG A 80 -10.28 -0.88 -12.67
C ARG A 80 -9.50 -2.02 -13.31
N PRO A 81 -8.22 -1.86 -13.73
CA PRO A 81 -7.45 -2.99 -14.27
C PRO A 81 -7.26 -4.15 -13.30
N LEU A 82 -7.15 -3.84 -12.01
CA LEU A 82 -6.98 -4.84 -10.95
C LEU A 82 -8.26 -5.67 -10.77
N PHE A 83 -9.42 -5.03 -10.64
CA PHE A 83 -10.70 -5.71 -10.50
C PHE A 83 -11.20 -6.35 -11.80
N ASP A 84 -10.82 -5.81 -12.98
CA ASP A 84 -11.03 -6.49 -14.27
C ASP A 84 -10.29 -7.83 -14.34
N LEU A 85 -9.09 -7.92 -13.73
CA LEU A 85 -8.30 -9.14 -13.70
C LEU A 85 -8.73 -10.09 -12.59
N VAL A 86 -9.11 -9.57 -11.42
CA VAL A 86 -9.45 -10.30 -10.20
C VAL A 86 -10.75 -9.73 -9.62
N PRO A 87 -11.92 -10.11 -10.15
CA PRO A 87 -13.21 -9.53 -9.73
C PRO A 87 -13.61 -9.82 -8.26
N ASP A 88 -13.06 -10.88 -7.67
CA ASP A 88 -13.29 -11.30 -6.28
C ASP A 88 -12.13 -10.92 -5.35
N LEU A 89 -11.31 -9.93 -5.75
CA LEU A 89 -10.18 -9.50 -4.95
C LEU A 89 -10.64 -8.89 -3.63
N HIS A 90 -10.09 -9.41 -2.55
CA HIS A 90 -10.28 -8.87 -1.21
C HIS A 90 -8.99 -8.98 -0.41
N GLY A 91 -8.93 -8.28 0.70
CA GLY A 91 -7.73 -8.23 1.53
C GLY A 91 -8.03 -8.23 3.02
N THR A 92 -7.09 -8.77 3.79
CA THR A 92 -7.10 -8.75 5.25
C THR A 92 -5.84 -8.06 5.75
N VAL A 93 -5.98 -7.09 6.63
CA VAL A 93 -4.84 -6.49 7.34
C VAL A 93 -4.44 -7.44 8.45
N ASP A 94 -3.26 -8.07 8.31
CA ASP A 94 -2.72 -9.02 9.28
C ASP A 94 -1.99 -8.31 10.44
N GLY A 95 -1.49 -7.09 10.20
CA GLY A 95 -0.83 -6.26 11.20
C GLY A 95 -0.49 -4.88 10.67
N TRP A 96 -0.17 -3.95 11.57
CA TRP A 96 0.34 -2.65 11.18
C TRP A 96 1.15 -1.99 12.30
N SER A 97 1.98 -1.03 11.91
CA SER A 97 2.73 -0.17 12.82
C SER A 97 2.80 1.23 12.23
N ALA A 98 3.16 2.23 13.04
CA ALA A 98 3.35 3.59 12.53
C ALA A 98 4.50 4.31 13.24
N THR A 99 5.13 5.22 12.51
CA THR A 99 6.10 6.17 13.04
C THR A 99 5.70 7.57 12.56
N GLY A 100 5.26 8.42 13.48
CA GLY A 100 4.71 9.74 13.16
C GLY A 100 3.50 9.63 12.22
N HIS A 101 3.64 10.17 11.01
CA HIS A 101 2.60 10.20 9.99
C HIS A 101 2.74 9.09 8.93
N VAL A 102 3.59 8.09 9.18
CA VAL A 102 3.82 6.98 8.24
C VAL A 102 3.34 5.68 8.85
N ALA A 103 2.38 5.04 8.19
CA ALA A 103 1.91 3.70 8.52
C ALA A 103 2.62 2.66 7.65
N TYR A 104 2.89 1.49 8.24
CA TYR A 104 3.33 0.26 7.58
C TYR A 104 2.26 -0.79 7.85
N ILE A 105 1.66 -1.31 6.79
CA ILE A 105 0.47 -2.16 6.87
C ILE A 105 0.76 -3.47 6.17
N GLU A 106 0.73 -4.57 6.91
CA GLU A 106 0.79 -5.91 6.35
C GLU A 106 -0.59 -6.31 5.84
N LEU A 107 -0.71 -6.52 4.53
CA LEU A 107 -1.95 -6.83 3.86
C LEU A 107 -1.82 -8.17 3.12
N ARG A 108 -2.71 -9.08 3.39
CA ARG A 108 -2.88 -10.33 2.67
C ARG A 108 -4.03 -10.18 1.69
N LEU A 109 -3.70 -10.29 0.40
CA LEU A 109 -4.64 -10.21 -0.71
C LEU A 109 -4.97 -11.61 -1.23
N GLU A 110 -6.24 -11.85 -1.46
CA GLU A 110 -6.76 -13.11 -1.96
C GLU A 110 -7.74 -12.86 -3.12
N GLY A 111 -7.79 -13.80 -4.06
CA GLY A 111 -8.69 -13.69 -5.20
C GLY A 111 -8.50 -14.83 -6.20
N THR A 112 -9.21 -14.74 -7.33
CA THR A 112 -9.22 -15.76 -8.35
C THR A 112 -8.94 -15.16 -9.74
N VAL A 113 -7.93 -15.69 -10.43
CA VAL A 113 -7.67 -15.39 -11.84
C VAL A 113 -8.14 -16.57 -12.68
N GLY A 114 -9.22 -16.38 -13.45
CA GLY A 114 -9.87 -17.46 -14.18
C GLY A 114 -10.45 -18.53 -13.25
N LYS A 115 -9.73 -19.66 -13.06
CA LYS A 115 -10.09 -20.72 -12.11
C LYS A 115 -9.02 -20.93 -11.04
N ARG A 116 -8.01 -20.07 -10.97
CA ARG A 116 -6.86 -20.22 -10.08
C ARG A 116 -6.93 -19.25 -8.93
N LYS A 117 -7.13 -19.76 -7.74
CA LYS A 117 -7.01 -18.98 -6.50
C LYS A 117 -5.54 -18.63 -6.26
N PHE A 118 -5.32 -17.45 -5.70
CA PHE A 118 -4.00 -17.01 -5.21
C PHE A 118 -4.15 -16.30 -3.87
N THR A 119 -3.07 -16.32 -3.12
CA THR A 119 -2.86 -15.50 -1.92
C THR A 119 -1.54 -14.79 -2.09
N MET A 120 -1.52 -13.49 -1.85
CA MET A 120 -0.35 -12.63 -1.99
C MET A 120 -0.20 -11.74 -0.77
N HIS A 121 1.03 -11.56 -0.30
CA HIS A 121 1.34 -10.68 0.82
C HIS A 121 2.00 -9.40 0.32
N THR A 122 1.61 -8.28 0.93
CA THR A 122 2.19 -6.96 0.67
C THR A 122 2.42 -6.22 1.99
N CYS A 123 3.43 -5.37 2.02
CA CYS A 123 3.58 -4.37 3.06
C CYS A 123 3.45 -2.99 2.41
N ASP A 124 2.44 -2.25 2.80
CA ASP A 124 2.17 -0.92 2.29
C ASP A 124 2.74 0.13 3.25
N ARG A 125 3.66 0.94 2.77
CA ARG A 125 4.09 2.14 3.47
C ARG A 125 3.25 3.32 3.00
N VAL A 126 2.47 3.90 3.90
CA VAL A 126 1.55 5.01 3.59
C VAL A 126 1.94 6.25 4.37
N LYS A 127 2.14 7.37 3.68
CA LYS A 127 2.29 8.70 4.28
C LYS A 127 0.93 9.37 4.37
N ILE A 128 0.58 9.81 5.56
CA ILE A 128 -0.71 10.42 5.87
C ILE A 128 -0.47 11.88 6.30
N ARG A 129 -1.20 12.81 5.72
CA ARG A 129 -1.20 14.23 6.07
C ARG A 129 -2.64 14.70 6.19
N ASP A 130 -2.98 15.35 7.29
CA ASP A 130 -4.32 15.88 7.55
C ASP A 130 -5.44 14.82 7.36
N GLY A 131 -5.16 13.57 7.82
CA GLY A 131 -6.08 12.45 7.70
C GLY A 131 -6.18 11.83 6.30
N ARG A 132 -5.40 12.27 5.32
CA ARG A 132 -5.41 11.76 3.94
C ARG A 132 -4.07 11.16 3.55
N ALA A 133 -4.09 10.08 2.79
CA ALA A 133 -2.88 9.51 2.22
C ALA A 133 -2.38 10.38 1.06
N VAL A 134 -1.12 10.83 1.15
CA VAL A 134 -0.43 11.59 0.09
C VAL A 134 0.50 10.70 -0.74
N GLU A 135 0.96 9.59 -0.18
CA GLU A 135 1.83 8.64 -0.87
C GLU A 135 1.60 7.23 -0.32
N ARG A 136 1.49 6.24 -1.19
CA ARG A 136 1.55 4.82 -0.86
C ARG A 136 2.67 4.17 -1.65
N PHE A 137 3.53 3.43 -0.96
CA PHE A 137 4.53 2.57 -1.58
C PHE A 137 4.24 1.12 -1.16
N ALA A 138 3.93 0.25 -2.13
CA ALA A 138 3.65 -1.16 -1.88
C ALA A 138 4.91 -2.01 -2.11
N TYR A 139 5.31 -2.77 -1.10
CA TYR A 139 6.30 -3.85 -1.18
C TYR A 139 5.54 -5.16 -1.31
N LEU A 140 5.51 -5.76 -2.48
CA LEU A 140 4.68 -6.93 -2.74
C LEU A 140 5.46 -8.08 -3.39
N ASP A 141 5.11 -9.31 -3.04
CA ASP A 141 5.49 -10.49 -3.80
C ASP A 141 4.42 -10.79 -4.84
N ALA A 142 4.68 -10.40 -6.09
CA ALA A 142 3.75 -10.62 -7.20
C ALA A 142 3.77 -12.05 -7.75
N ALA A 143 4.69 -12.91 -7.31
CA ALA A 143 4.87 -14.25 -7.89
C ALA A 143 3.60 -15.12 -7.83
N PRO A 144 2.79 -15.14 -6.74
CA PRO A 144 1.56 -15.92 -6.71
C PRO A 144 0.54 -15.46 -7.76
N LEU A 145 0.35 -14.14 -7.91
CA LEU A 145 -0.55 -13.57 -8.92
C LEU A 145 -0.07 -13.88 -10.33
N ILE A 146 1.23 -13.68 -10.61
CA ILE A 146 1.82 -13.99 -11.92
C ILE A 146 1.64 -15.47 -12.27
N LYS A 147 1.88 -16.39 -11.33
CA LYS A 147 1.64 -17.82 -11.53
C LYS A 147 0.18 -18.13 -11.86
N ALA A 148 -0.78 -17.49 -11.18
CA ALA A 148 -2.20 -17.64 -11.45
C ALA A 148 -2.58 -17.14 -12.85
N VAL A 149 -2.04 -15.99 -13.28
CA VAL A 149 -2.23 -15.43 -14.64
C VAL A 149 -1.65 -16.37 -15.70
N LEU A 150 -0.41 -16.84 -15.54
CA LEU A 150 0.24 -17.75 -16.50
C LEU A 150 -0.52 -19.07 -16.64
N ALA A 151 -1.08 -19.59 -15.55
CA ALA A 151 -1.90 -20.79 -15.54
C ALA A 151 -3.34 -20.59 -16.07
N SER A 152 -3.71 -19.35 -16.45
CA SER A 152 -5.06 -18.97 -16.90
C SER A 152 -5.02 -18.25 -18.25
N PRO A 153 -4.83 -18.96 -19.38
CA PRO A 153 -4.64 -18.33 -20.71
C PRO A 153 -5.76 -17.38 -21.12
N ARG A 154 -7.00 -17.62 -20.65
CA ARG A 154 -8.15 -16.75 -20.93
C ARG A 154 -8.02 -15.36 -20.28
N SER A 155 -7.21 -15.22 -19.23
CA SER A 155 -6.94 -13.94 -18.55
C SER A 155 -5.79 -13.14 -19.17
N TRP A 156 -5.03 -13.74 -20.10
CA TRP A 156 -3.89 -13.08 -20.74
C TRP A 156 -4.25 -11.79 -21.49
N PRO A 157 -5.34 -11.74 -22.27
CA PRO A 157 -5.70 -10.49 -22.95
C PRO A 157 -5.96 -9.33 -22.00
N THR A 158 -6.62 -9.61 -20.86
CA THR A 158 -6.89 -8.60 -19.82
C THR A 158 -5.58 -8.15 -19.14
N PHE A 159 -4.73 -9.10 -18.76
CA PHE A 159 -3.43 -8.80 -18.16
C PHE A 159 -2.52 -8.01 -19.11
N ILE A 160 -2.37 -8.43 -20.37
CA ILE A 160 -1.55 -7.73 -21.36
C ILE A 160 -2.09 -6.32 -21.60
N ARG A 161 -3.41 -6.15 -21.68
CA ARG A 161 -4.05 -4.84 -21.88
C ARG A 161 -3.77 -3.91 -20.68
N SER A 162 -3.78 -4.42 -19.46
CA SER A 162 -3.44 -3.64 -18.26
C SER A 162 -1.98 -3.17 -18.29
N GLN A 163 -1.05 -4.04 -18.67
CA GLN A 163 0.37 -3.72 -18.79
C GLN A 163 0.63 -2.70 -19.92
N LEU A 164 -0.01 -2.85 -21.06
CA LEU A 164 0.14 -1.91 -22.19
C LEU A 164 -0.42 -0.52 -21.89
N ARG A 165 -1.47 -0.39 -21.08
CA ARG A 165 -1.99 0.90 -20.61
C ARG A 165 -0.95 1.63 -19.76
N SER A 166 -0.22 0.93 -18.90
CA SER A 166 0.84 1.52 -18.08
C SER A 166 2.04 2.04 -18.89
N LEU A 167 2.24 1.53 -20.11
CA LEU A 167 3.37 1.89 -20.97
C LEU A 167 3.07 3.05 -21.96
N ARG A 168 1.79 3.31 -22.27
CA ARG A 168 1.37 4.19 -23.38
C ARG A 168 1.18 5.67 -23.04
N ARG A 169 1.39 6.12 -21.79
CA ARG A 169 1.30 7.56 -21.50
C ARG A 169 2.61 8.26 -21.90
N PRO A 170 2.56 9.28 -22.78
CA PRO A 170 3.67 10.21 -22.96
C PRO A 170 3.88 10.98 -21.64
N THR A 171 5.12 11.28 -21.32
CA THR A 171 5.60 12.14 -20.24
C THR A 171 5.02 13.54 -20.36
#